data_0f5ca46661161a997b1c2c524c5c9297
#
_entry.id   0f5ca46661161a997b1c2c524c5c9297
#
_cell.length_a   1.000
_cell.length_b   1.000
_cell.length_c   1.000
_cell.angle_alpha   90.00
_cell.angle_beta   90.00
_cell.angle_gamma   90.00
#
_symmetry.space_group_name_H-M   'P 1'
#
loop_
_entity.id
_entity.type
_entity.pdbx_description
1 polymer ?
#
loop_
_entity_poly.entity_id
_entity_poly.type
_entity_poly.pdbx_seq_one_letter_code
_entity_poly.pdbx_strand_id
1 'polypeptide(L)' 'MLIDFEPGDYVKNPEKKDWGVGQVQSIIGNKVTVNFENSGKKVINIINVELEKINNE' A
#
# COMPACT_ATOMS: atom_id res chain seq x y z
N MET A 1 12.72 -10.82 -0.47
CA MET A 1 11.31 -10.77 -0.86
C MET A 1 11.11 -9.79 -2.00
N LEU A 2 10.38 -10.19 -3.00
CA LEU A 2 10.13 -9.32 -4.13
C LEU A 2 8.98 -8.37 -3.83
N ILE A 3 9.14 -7.13 -4.26
CA ILE A 3 8.10 -6.13 -4.13
C ILE A 3 7.36 -6.07 -5.45
N ASP A 4 6.08 -6.40 -5.41
CA ASP A 4 5.26 -6.45 -6.62
C ASP A 4 4.43 -5.19 -6.83
N PHE A 5 4.75 -4.14 -6.09
CA PHE A 5 4.00 -2.90 -6.18
C PHE A 5 4.71 -1.91 -7.07
N GLU A 6 3.93 -1.09 -7.75
CA GLU A 6 4.44 0.01 -8.55
C GLU A 6 3.62 1.25 -8.23
N PRO A 7 4.19 2.44 -8.40
CA PRO A 7 3.39 3.65 -8.24
C PRO A 7 2.16 3.61 -9.14
N GLY A 8 1.02 3.94 -8.56
CA GLY A 8 -0.25 3.86 -9.25
C GLY A 8 -1.06 2.61 -8.94
N ASP A 9 -0.42 1.59 -8.40
CA ASP A 9 -1.13 0.36 -8.04
C ASP A 9 -2.07 0.61 -6.87
N TYR A 10 -3.12 -0.20 -6.80
CA TYR A 10 -4.06 -0.15 -5.68
C TYR A 10 -3.78 -1.28 -4.73
N VAL A 11 -3.77 -0.96 -3.45
CA VAL A 11 -3.47 -1.92 -2.39
C VAL A 11 -4.42 -1.68 -1.23
N LYS A 12 -4.45 -2.65 -0.32
CA LYS A 12 -5.16 -2.49 0.94
C LYS A 12 -4.30 -3.07 2.05
N ASN A 13 -4.53 -2.58 3.28
CA ASN A 13 -3.86 -3.11 4.44
C ASN A 13 -4.81 -4.10 5.11
N PRO A 14 -4.52 -5.40 5.05
CA PRO A 14 -5.46 -6.39 5.59
C PRO A 14 -5.63 -6.29 7.10
N GLU A 15 -4.67 -5.68 7.81
CA GLU A 15 -4.77 -5.50 9.24
C GLU A 15 -5.48 -4.21 9.63
N LYS A 16 -5.69 -3.33 8.66
CA LYS A 16 -6.33 -2.04 8.88
C LYS A 16 -7.37 -1.82 7.80
N LYS A 17 -8.38 -2.65 7.82
CA LYS A 17 -9.38 -2.63 6.76
C LYS A 17 -10.17 -1.33 6.70
N ASP A 18 -10.26 -0.64 7.82
CA ASP A 18 -10.97 0.63 7.86
C ASP A 18 -10.23 1.76 7.15
N TRP A 19 -8.97 1.54 6.77
CA TRP A 19 -8.25 2.53 5.96
C TRP A 19 -8.78 2.59 4.52
N GLY A 20 -9.41 1.51 4.06
CA GLY A 20 -9.95 1.46 2.71
C GLY A 20 -8.88 1.15 1.68
N VAL A 21 -9.22 1.42 0.43
CA VAL A 21 -8.31 1.18 -0.68
C VAL A 21 -7.27 2.30 -0.72
N GLY A 22 -6.02 1.92 -0.94
CA GLY A 22 -4.94 2.89 -1.08
C GLY A 22 -4.31 2.82 -2.45
N GLN A 23 -3.73 3.92 -2.88
CA GLN A 23 -2.97 3.98 -4.12
C GLN A 23 -1.52 4.25 -3.79
N VAL A 24 -0.65 3.43 -4.35
CA VAL A 24 0.78 3.57 -4.13
C VAL A 24 1.27 4.84 -4.81
N GLN A 25 1.95 5.69 -4.04
CA GLN A 25 2.48 6.94 -4.52
C GLN A 25 3.95 6.82 -4.91
N SER A 26 4.72 6.18 -4.05
CA SER A 26 6.14 6.01 -4.30
C SER A 26 6.67 4.83 -3.49
N ILE A 27 7.81 4.31 -3.92
CA ILE A 27 8.47 3.20 -3.26
C ILE A 27 9.93 3.56 -3.14
N ILE A 28 10.44 3.56 -1.91
CA ILE A 28 11.84 3.83 -1.64
C ILE A 28 12.34 2.74 -0.72
N GLY A 29 13.19 1.84 -1.27
CA GLY A 29 13.66 0.71 -0.50
C GLY A 29 12.49 -0.14 -0.02
N ASN A 30 12.36 -0.28 1.30
CA ASN A 30 11.29 -1.07 1.90
C ASN A 30 10.10 -0.22 2.32
N LYS A 31 10.10 1.07 1.99
CA LYS A 31 9.05 1.97 2.42
C LYS A 31 8.19 2.35 1.25
N VAL A 32 6.90 2.11 1.40
CA VAL A 32 5.92 2.38 0.37
C VAL A 32 4.98 3.46 0.88
N THR A 33 4.90 4.55 0.14
CA THR A 33 3.96 5.61 0.48
C THR A 33 2.65 5.34 -0.23
N VAL A 34 1.59 5.23 0.55
CA VAL A 34 0.26 4.89 0.03
C VAL A 34 -0.74 5.92 0.52
N ASN A 35 -1.59 6.36 -0.38
CA ASN A 35 -2.67 7.27 -0.04
C ASN A 35 -3.95 6.45 0.08
N PHE A 36 -4.40 6.25 1.33
CA PHE A 36 -5.61 5.48 1.60
C PHE A 36 -6.83 6.40 1.58
N GLU A 37 -7.92 5.89 1.02
CA GLU A 37 -9.10 6.72 0.83
C GLU A 37 -9.73 7.18 2.14
N ASN A 38 -9.58 6.37 3.21
CA ASN A 38 -10.18 6.69 4.50
C ASN A 38 -9.18 7.16 5.55
N SER A 39 -7.90 7.12 5.25
CA SER A 39 -6.87 7.47 6.24
C SER A 39 -5.80 8.40 5.72
N GLY A 40 -5.84 8.72 4.44
CA GLY A 40 -4.87 9.63 3.86
C GLY A 40 -3.52 8.96 3.61
N LYS A 41 -2.50 9.78 3.52
CA LYS A 41 -1.17 9.30 3.14
C LYS A 41 -0.49 8.62 4.31
N LYS A 42 0.01 7.42 4.07
CA LYS A 42 0.74 6.64 5.06
C LYS A 42 2.02 6.11 4.44
N VAL A 43 3.09 6.05 5.23
CA VAL A 43 4.32 5.40 4.82
C VAL A 43 4.35 4.03 5.49
N ILE A 44 4.40 2.99 4.67
CA ILE A 44 4.30 1.61 5.14
C ILE A 44 5.66 0.93 4.97
N ASN A 45 6.17 0.36 6.05
CA ASN A 45 7.37 -0.47 5.97
C ASN A 45 6.93 -1.90 5.67
N ILE A 46 7.20 -2.35 4.45
CA ILE A 46 6.68 -3.64 3.99
C ILE A 46 7.40 -4.82 4.61
N ILE A 47 8.46 -4.58 5.36
CA ILE A 47 9.08 -5.65 6.15
C ILE A 47 8.16 -6.01 7.32
N ASN A 48 7.49 -5.02 7.90
CA ASN A 48 6.66 -5.21 9.07
C ASN A 48 5.18 -5.38 8.75
N VAL A 49 4.75 -4.88 7.60
CA VAL A 49 3.34 -4.86 7.24
C VAL A 49 3.20 -5.45 5.84
N GLU A 50 2.31 -6.39 5.71
CA GLU A 50 2.06 -7.02 4.42
C GLU A 50 0.86 -6.34 3.77
N LEU A 51 1.13 -5.64 2.67
CA LEU A 51 0.07 -5.02 1.88
C LEU A 51 -0.44 -6.01 0.85
N GLU A 52 -1.71 -5.89 0.55
CA GLU A 52 -2.35 -6.77 -0.42
C GLU A 52 -2.68 -5.97 -1.66
N LYS A 53 -2.16 -6.42 -2.79
CA LYS A 53 -2.40 -5.75 -4.05
C LYS A 53 -3.82 -6.07 -4.52
N ILE A 54 -4.53 -5.04 -4.95
CA ILE A 54 -5.86 -5.19 -5.48
C ILE A 54 -5.78 -5.16 -6.99
N ASN A 55 -6.22 -6.24 -7.60
CA ASN A 55 -6.22 -6.34 -9.03
C ASN A 55 -7.55 -5.81 -9.53
N ASN A 56 -7.52 -4.61 -10.06
CA ASN A 56 -8.72 -3.90 -10.42
C ASN A 56 -8.95 -3.99 -11.92
N GLU A 57 -9.60 -5.02 -12.34
CA GLU A 57 -9.84 -5.23 -13.77
C GLU A 57 -11.27 -5.08 -14.15
#